data_4075581df8218f2fb876179df7d2025e
#
_entry.id   4075581df8218f2fb876179df7d2025e
#
_cell.length_a   1.000
_cell.length_b   1.000
_cell.length_c   1.000
_cell.angle_alpha   90.00
_cell.angle_beta   90.00
_cell.angle_gamma   90.00
#
_symmetry.space_group_name_H-M   'P 1'
#
loop_
_entity.id
_entity.type
_entity.pdbx_description
1 polymer ?
#
loop_
_entity_poly.entity_id
_entity_poly.type
_entity_poly.pdbx_seq_one_letter_code
_entity_poly.pdbx_strand_id
1 'polypeptide(L)'
;MTKNNNPNIVKNSLGYDSNLYIYQDKTMFNYSVDTILLANFVFINQKIKNILEIGTNNAALSIFLAERDEKLKIDALEIQEKAFKIAKMNVDYNEKNSQISLINADFNDFWKEKIKTSQMKYDSIVCNPPFFPIKNTKQSKKLTKEMLIATHEVKLTLENIIEGSAKIIEQKGYLTMVIPVERLVDCFFLLRKYKFEPKRVKFIIPRIYDKPKLVLVEARYQAGWGVHFLPNIYLHDSENKHIHIYREEVKKLYKPIRKKEK
;
A
#
# COMPACT_ATOMS: atom_id res chain seq x y z
N MET A 1 -4.53 -22.41 19.16
CA MET A 1 -3.51 -22.01 18.16
C MET A 1 -3.21 -23.22 17.29
N THR A 2 -3.82 -23.31 16.13
CA THR A 2 -3.55 -24.37 15.15
C THR A 2 -2.13 -24.16 14.58
N LYS A 3 -1.23 -25.09 14.84
CA LYS A 3 0.10 -25.13 14.21
C LYS A 3 -0.12 -25.25 12.70
N ASN A 4 0.17 -24.18 11.99
CA ASN A 4 0.11 -24.17 10.53
C ASN A 4 1.30 -24.98 10.02
N ASN A 5 1.08 -26.21 9.59
CA ASN A 5 2.11 -27.17 9.15
C ASN A 5 2.64 -26.87 7.73
N ASN A 6 2.37 -25.70 7.16
CA ASN A 6 2.88 -25.33 5.84
C ASN A 6 4.34 -24.82 5.96
N PRO A 7 5.35 -25.53 5.46
CA PRO A 7 6.77 -25.15 5.58
C PRO A 7 7.12 -23.86 4.85
N ASN A 8 6.25 -23.39 3.97
CA ASN A 8 6.43 -22.14 3.23
C ASN A 8 5.99 -20.90 4.02
N ILE A 9 5.19 -21.06 5.09
CA ILE A 9 4.75 -19.95 5.91
C ILE A 9 5.77 -19.68 7.00
N VAL A 10 6.33 -18.47 6.99
CA VAL A 10 7.28 -18.00 7.99
C VAL A 10 6.72 -16.81 8.73
N LYS A 11 6.99 -16.74 10.04
CA LYS A 11 6.68 -15.58 10.87
C LYS A 11 7.89 -14.66 10.93
N ASN A 12 7.70 -13.42 10.55
CA ASN A 12 8.74 -12.40 10.60
C ASN A 12 8.28 -11.21 11.45
N SER A 13 9.23 -10.54 12.10
CA SER A 13 8.96 -9.19 12.59
C SER A 13 8.66 -8.28 11.41
N LEU A 14 7.78 -7.31 11.59
CA LEU A 14 7.56 -6.26 10.59
C LEU A 14 8.83 -5.38 10.40
N GLY A 15 9.78 -5.47 11.32
CA GLY A 15 11.17 -4.99 11.24
C GLY A 15 11.56 -4.08 12.40
N TYR A 16 12.84 -3.87 12.57
CA TYR A 16 13.59 -2.93 13.43
C TYR A 16 12.80 -2.40 14.66
N ASP A 17 12.81 -3.15 15.76
CA ASP A 17 12.14 -2.81 17.02
C ASP A 17 10.61 -2.62 16.93
N SER A 18 9.98 -3.08 15.86
CA SER A 18 8.54 -3.19 15.77
C SER A 18 8.05 -4.36 16.62
N ASN A 19 7.01 -4.13 17.42
CA ASN A 19 6.29 -5.20 18.11
C ASN A 19 5.28 -5.92 17.21
N LEU A 20 5.23 -5.55 15.93
CA LEU A 20 4.33 -6.14 14.95
C LEU A 20 5.01 -7.32 14.27
N TYR A 21 4.28 -8.40 14.11
CA TYR A 21 4.74 -9.62 13.45
C TYR A 21 3.76 -10.02 12.37
N ILE A 22 4.28 -10.57 11.28
CA ILE A 22 3.44 -11.08 10.20
C ILE A 22 3.91 -12.44 9.71
N TYR A 23 2.95 -13.25 9.34
CA TYR A 23 3.15 -14.47 8.58
C TYR A 23 3.23 -14.14 7.09
N GLN A 24 4.16 -14.79 6.40
CA GLN A 24 4.38 -14.62 4.96
C GLN A 24 4.58 -15.99 4.32
N ASP A 25 4.03 -16.18 3.12
CA ASP A 25 4.31 -17.35 2.31
C ASP A 25 5.46 -17.03 1.35
N LYS A 26 6.55 -17.80 1.43
CA LYS A 26 7.74 -17.63 0.57
C LYS A 26 7.47 -17.79 -0.92
N THR A 27 6.35 -18.42 -1.28
CA THR A 27 5.93 -18.64 -2.68
C THR A 27 5.09 -17.50 -3.24
N MET A 28 4.73 -16.51 -2.41
CA MET A 28 3.90 -15.37 -2.77
C MET A 28 4.70 -14.07 -2.76
N PHE A 29 4.08 -13.00 -3.25
CA PHE A 29 4.62 -11.66 -3.08
C PHE A 29 4.55 -11.28 -1.60
N ASN A 30 5.68 -10.89 -1.04
CA ASN A 30 5.79 -10.46 0.34
C ASN A 30 5.91 -8.94 0.42
N TYR A 31 5.57 -8.37 1.59
CA TYR A 31 5.77 -6.94 1.79
C TYR A 31 7.26 -6.57 1.70
N SER A 32 7.52 -5.35 1.27
CA SER A 32 8.85 -4.78 1.16
C SER A 32 8.92 -3.43 1.87
N VAL A 33 10.06 -2.77 1.80
CA VAL A 33 10.24 -1.41 2.35
C VAL A 33 9.23 -0.42 1.79
N ASP A 34 8.76 -0.60 0.56
CA ASP A 34 7.76 0.25 -0.10
C ASP A 34 6.48 0.33 0.72
N THR A 35 6.03 -0.82 1.27
CA THR A 35 4.86 -0.91 2.14
C THR A 35 5.03 -0.04 3.39
N ILE A 36 6.21 -0.09 4.02
CA ILE A 36 6.52 0.71 5.22
C ILE A 36 6.59 2.20 4.89
N LEU A 37 7.23 2.54 3.77
CA LEU A 37 7.33 3.93 3.32
C LEU A 37 5.97 4.51 2.97
N LEU A 38 5.13 3.73 2.27
CA LEU A 38 3.75 4.09 1.96
C LEU A 38 2.95 4.30 3.24
N ALA A 39 3.01 3.35 4.19
CA ALA A 39 2.29 3.43 5.45
C ALA A 39 2.64 4.69 6.26
N ASN A 40 3.91 5.11 6.26
CA ASN A 40 4.33 6.36 6.92
C ASN A 40 3.95 7.61 6.12
N PHE A 41 3.85 7.51 4.80
CA PHE A 41 3.50 8.63 3.93
C PHE A 41 2.01 8.98 3.96
N VAL A 42 1.13 7.99 4.22
CA VAL A 42 -0.32 8.23 4.33
C VAL A 42 -0.61 9.34 5.34
N PHE A 43 -1.35 10.35 4.90
CA PHE A 43 -1.78 11.43 5.76
C PHE A 43 -2.91 10.96 6.70
N ILE A 44 -2.70 11.10 8.00
CA ILE A 44 -3.68 10.75 9.04
C ILE A 44 -3.85 11.98 9.95
N ASN A 45 -5.09 12.42 10.11
CA ASN A 45 -5.49 13.46 11.04
C ASN A 45 -6.81 13.08 11.74
N GLN A 46 -7.37 13.97 12.56
CA GLN A 46 -8.60 13.68 13.31
C GLN A 46 -9.84 13.44 12.44
N LYS A 47 -9.83 13.87 11.17
CA LYS A 47 -10.94 13.71 10.23
C LYS A 47 -10.89 12.40 9.45
N ILE A 48 -9.71 11.78 9.36
CA ILE A 48 -9.53 10.49 8.68
C ILE A 48 -9.89 9.37 9.64
N LYS A 49 -10.96 8.65 9.35
CA LYS A 49 -11.45 7.53 10.16
C LYS A 49 -11.58 6.25 9.33
N ASN A 50 -12.08 6.37 8.11
CA ASN A 50 -12.39 5.24 7.25
C ASN A 50 -11.40 5.18 6.10
N ILE A 51 -10.60 4.12 6.08
CA ILE A 51 -9.57 3.88 5.06
C ILE A 51 -9.95 2.64 4.26
N LEU A 52 -9.74 2.68 2.95
CA LEU A 52 -9.73 1.49 2.10
C LEU A 52 -8.30 1.20 1.68
N GLU A 53 -7.82 -0.02 1.92
CA GLU A 53 -6.62 -0.56 1.30
C GLU A 53 -7.01 -1.45 0.11
N ILE A 54 -6.50 -1.12 -1.08
CA ILE A 54 -6.72 -1.91 -2.30
C ILE A 54 -5.53 -2.84 -2.49
N GLY A 55 -5.79 -4.18 -2.50
CA GLY A 55 -4.76 -5.19 -2.65
C GLY A 55 -3.89 -5.34 -1.40
N THR A 56 -4.52 -5.70 -0.29
CA THR A 56 -3.83 -5.75 1.02
C THR A 56 -2.80 -6.87 1.13
N ASN A 57 -2.85 -7.88 0.25
CA ASN A 57 -1.97 -9.04 0.29
C ASN A 57 -2.02 -9.71 1.68
N ASN A 58 -0.95 -9.62 2.46
CA ASN A 58 -0.83 -10.19 3.80
C ASN A 58 -1.24 -9.24 4.94
N ALA A 59 -1.90 -8.13 4.63
CA ALA A 59 -2.37 -7.07 5.53
C ALA A 59 -1.26 -6.29 6.27
N ALA A 60 -0.01 -6.33 5.81
CA ALA A 60 1.09 -5.63 6.48
C ALA A 60 0.86 -4.10 6.54
N LEU A 61 0.36 -3.49 5.46
CA LEU A 61 0.08 -2.06 5.40
C LEU A 61 -1.08 -1.69 6.32
N SER A 62 -2.20 -2.42 6.26
CA SER A 62 -3.36 -2.20 7.15
C SER A 62 -2.99 -2.32 8.62
N ILE A 63 -2.21 -3.33 9.02
CA ILE A 63 -1.76 -3.53 10.41
C ILE A 63 -0.90 -2.36 10.86
N PHE A 64 0.02 -1.90 10.01
CA PHE A 64 0.87 -0.75 10.31
C PHE A 64 0.05 0.54 10.46
N LEU A 65 -0.92 0.78 9.58
CA LEU A 65 -1.82 1.94 9.67
C LEU A 65 -2.68 1.89 10.94
N ALA A 66 -3.24 0.74 11.28
CA ALA A 66 -4.03 0.55 12.49
C ALA A 66 -3.24 0.83 13.78
N GLU A 67 -1.91 0.59 13.76
CA GLU A 67 -1.05 0.92 14.90
C GLU A 67 -0.76 2.42 15.02
N ARG A 68 -0.91 3.19 13.91
CA ARG A 68 -0.70 4.64 13.92
C ARG A 68 -1.81 5.43 14.61
N ASP A 69 -3.06 4.95 14.53
CA ASP A 69 -4.21 5.57 15.20
C ASP A 69 -5.28 4.50 15.47
N GLU A 70 -5.63 4.29 16.75
CA GLU A 70 -6.59 3.29 17.19
C GLU A 70 -8.04 3.56 16.71
N LYS A 71 -8.33 4.80 16.29
CA LYS A 71 -9.66 5.21 15.81
C LYS A 71 -9.91 4.87 14.35
N LEU A 72 -8.88 4.41 13.64
CA LEU A 72 -9.02 4.03 12.23
C LEU A 72 -9.87 2.78 12.08
N LYS A 73 -10.72 2.81 11.06
CA LYS A 73 -11.43 1.65 10.51
C LYS A 73 -10.92 1.44 9.10
N ILE A 74 -10.44 0.25 8.81
CA ILE A 74 -9.75 -0.07 7.58
C ILE A 74 -10.46 -1.25 6.92
N ASP A 75 -11.05 -1.01 5.75
CA ASP A 75 -11.47 -2.08 4.86
C ASP A 75 -10.27 -2.49 4.00
N ALA A 76 -9.87 -3.74 4.07
CA ALA A 76 -8.68 -4.25 3.41
C ALA A 76 -9.07 -5.31 2.37
N LEU A 77 -9.01 -4.93 1.08
CA LEU A 77 -9.39 -5.78 -0.04
C LEU A 77 -8.24 -6.66 -0.51
N GLU A 78 -8.55 -7.93 -0.77
CA GLU A 78 -7.64 -8.87 -1.42
C GLU A 78 -8.42 -9.83 -2.34
N ILE A 79 -8.00 -9.91 -3.59
CA ILE A 79 -8.64 -10.79 -4.59
C ILE A 79 -8.16 -12.23 -4.49
N GLN A 80 -6.93 -12.44 -4.04
CA GLN A 80 -6.31 -13.76 -3.98
C GLN A 80 -6.66 -14.46 -2.66
N GLU A 81 -7.42 -15.54 -2.73
CA GLU A 81 -7.87 -16.29 -1.53
C GLU A 81 -6.71 -16.75 -0.62
N LYS A 82 -5.56 -17.15 -1.21
CA LYS A 82 -4.39 -17.56 -0.43
C LYS A 82 -3.83 -16.39 0.39
N ALA A 83 -3.66 -15.21 -0.23
CA ALA A 83 -3.19 -14.01 0.45
C ALA A 83 -4.19 -13.56 1.52
N PHE A 84 -5.47 -13.60 1.22
CA PHE A 84 -6.55 -13.29 2.15
C PHE A 84 -6.50 -14.16 3.42
N LYS A 85 -6.25 -15.48 3.29
CA LYS A 85 -6.09 -16.37 4.46
C LYS A 85 -4.90 -15.97 5.33
N ILE A 86 -3.78 -15.57 4.71
CA ILE A 86 -2.61 -15.08 5.44
C ILE A 86 -2.90 -13.73 6.10
N ALA A 87 -3.58 -12.83 5.39
CA ALA A 87 -4.02 -11.55 5.95
C ALA A 87 -4.85 -11.75 7.22
N LYS A 88 -5.80 -12.71 7.19
CA LYS A 88 -6.62 -13.04 8.36
C LYS A 88 -5.78 -13.50 9.54
N MET A 89 -4.83 -14.43 9.32
CA MET A 89 -3.90 -14.86 10.36
C MET A 89 -3.12 -13.69 10.96
N ASN A 90 -2.70 -12.74 10.12
CA ASN A 90 -1.91 -11.60 10.55
C ASN A 90 -2.73 -10.58 11.34
N VAL A 91 -3.97 -10.30 10.92
CA VAL A 91 -4.88 -9.41 11.65
C VAL A 91 -5.24 -10.00 13.01
N ASP A 92 -5.54 -11.31 13.05
CA ASP A 92 -5.84 -12.04 14.30
C ASP A 92 -4.62 -12.02 15.23
N TYR A 93 -3.42 -12.30 14.70
CA TYR A 93 -2.20 -12.37 15.51
C TYR A 93 -1.81 -11.02 16.15
N ASN A 94 -2.05 -9.91 15.43
CA ASN A 94 -1.76 -8.56 15.93
C ASN A 94 -2.98 -7.92 16.65
N GLU A 95 -4.06 -8.68 16.91
CA GLU A 95 -5.25 -8.22 17.62
C GLU A 95 -5.91 -6.98 16.98
N LYS A 96 -5.93 -6.90 15.64
CA LYS A 96 -6.44 -5.75 14.90
C LYS A 96 -7.85 -5.94 14.32
N ASN A 97 -8.57 -6.99 14.72
CA ASN A 97 -9.92 -7.30 14.23
C ASN A 97 -10.96 -6.19 14.49
N SER A 98 -10.76 -5.39 15.54
CA SER A 98 -11.65 -4.27 15.84
C SER A 98 -11.46 -3.08 14.90
N GLN A 99 -10.32 -3.00 14.21
CA GLN A 99 -9.96 -1.92 13.32
C GLN A 99 -9.96 -2.32 11.83
N ILE A 100 -9.63 -3.57 11.51
CA ILE A 100 -9.44 -4.06 10.15
C ILE A 100 -10.52 -5.05 9.78
N SER A 101 -11.28 -4.72 8.74
CA SER A 101 -12.25 -5.59 8.07
C SER A 101 -11.63 -6.13 6.78
N LEU A 102 -11.34 -7.43 6.73
CA LEU A 102 -10.82 -8.08 5.54
C LEU A 102 -11.95 -8.45 4.58
N ILE A 103 -11.79 -8.13 3.30
CA ILE A 103 -12.79 -8.36 2.26
C ILE A 103 -12.13 -9.10 1.09
N ASN A 104 -12.60 -10.32 0.80
CA ASN A 104 -12.11 -11.08 -0.35
C ASN A 104 -12.95 -10.72 -1.58
N ALA A 105 -12.47 -9.77 -2.39
CA ALA A 105 -13.20 -9.27 -3.56
C ALA A 105 -12.26 -8.70 -4.63
N ASP A 106 -12.73 -8.68 -5.88
CA ASP A 106 -12.15 -7.85 -6.94
C ASP A 106 -12.54 -6.38 -6.71
N PHE A 107 -11.56 -5.48 -6.76
CA PHE A 107 -11.80 -4.04 -6.55
C PHE A 107 -12.79 -3.47 -7.57
N ASN A 108 -12.73 -3.92 -8.84
CA ASN A 108 -13.64 -3.44 -9.88
C ASN A 108 -15.11 -3.80 -9.63
N ASP A 109 -15.35 -4.93 -8.98
CA ASP A 109 -16.71 -5.33 -8.60
C ASP A 109 -17.13 -4.66 -7.29
N PHE A 110 -16.20 -4.56 -6.35
CA PHE A 110 -16.43 -3.94 -5.05
C PHE A 110 -16.91 -2.49 -5.14
N TRP A 111 -16.22 -1.63 -5.91
CA TRP A 111 -16.65 -0.23 -5.98
C TRP A 111 -17.98 -0.05 -6.74
N LYS A 112 -18.24 -0.88 -7.74
CA LYS A 112 -19.54 -0.87 -8.45
C LYS A 112 -20.70 -1.24 -7.53
N GLU A 113 -20.51 -2.24 -6.69
CA GLU A 113 -21.52 -2.66 -5.71
C GLU A 113 -21.71 -1.60 -4.62
N LYS A 114 -20.62 -1.02 -4.13
CA LYS A 114 -20.68 0.05 -3.13
C LYS A 114 -21.47 1.27 -3.60
N ILE A 115 -21.38 1.63 -4.88
CA ILE A 115 -22.17 2.73 -5.44
C ILE A 115 -23.66 2.37 -5.47
N LYS A 116 -24.02 1.16 -5.87
CA LYS A 116 -25.43 0.71 -5.94
C LYS A 116 -26.10 0.75 -4.57
N THR A 117 -25.38 0.39 -3.54
CA THR A 117 -25.89 0.31 -2.16
C THR A 117 -25.83 1.64 -1.42
N SER A 118 -25.36 2.73 -2.05
CA SER A 118 -25.23 4.07 -1.45
C SER A 118 -24.50 4.06 -0.10
N GLN A 119 -23.52 3.18 0.06
CA GLN A 119 -22.78 3.05 1.30
C GLN A 119 -21.83 4.23 1.53
N MET A 120 -21.41 4.37 2.79
CA MET A 120 -20.46 5.38 3.23
C MET A 120 -19.17 5.36 2.38
N LYS A 121 -18.70 6.55 2.02
CA LYS A 121 -17.45 6.75 1.30
C LYS A 121 -16.24 6.70 2.24
N TYR A 122 -15.05 6.59 1.65
CA TYR A 122 -13.80 6.54 2.39
C TYR A 122 -13.15 7.93 2.48
N ASP A 123 -12.59 8.24 3.65
CA ASP A 123 -11.79 9.46 3.86
C ASP A 123 -10.44 9.37 3.16
N SER A 124 -9.88 8.15 3.10
CA SER A 124 -8.60 7.87 2.46
C SER A 124 -8.63 6.51 1.79
N ILE A 125 -8.00 6.42 0.62
CA ILE A 125 -7.78 5.16 -0.11
C ILE A 125 -6.28 5.01 -0.30
N VAL A 126 -5.77 3.82 -0.02
CA VAL A 126 -4.33 3.52 -0.09
C VAL A 126 -4.13 2.30 -0.99
N CYS A 127 -3.12 2.35 -1.83
CA CYS A 127 -2.78 1.24 -2.71
C CYS A 127 -1.27 1.14 -2.94
N ASN A 128 -0.75 -0.08 -2.83
CA ASN A 128 0.54 -0.47 -3.41
C ASN A 128 0.23 -1.30 -4.65
N PRO A 129 0.00 -0.67 -5.82
CA PRO A 129 -0.54 -1.33 -6.98
C PRO A 129 0.46 -2.30 -7.62
N PRO A 130 0.01 -3.26 -8.43
CA PRO A 130 0.92 -4.02 -9.27
C PRO A 130 1.65 -3.08 -10.24
N PHE A 131 2.98 -3.21 -10.34
CA PHE A 131 3.82 -2.20 -10.97
C PHE A 131 3.99 -2.35 -12.47
N PHE A 132 3.90 -3.60 -12.97
CA PHE A 132 4.36 -3.90 -14.32
C PHE A 132 3.21 -4.09 -15.31
N PRO A 133 3.19 -3.35 -16.44
CA PRO A 133 2.29 -3.66 -17.54
C PRO A 133 2.56 -5.07 -18.10
N ILE A 134 1.50 -5.77 -18.52
CA ILE A 134 1.58 -7.15 -19.06
C ILE A 134 2.57 -7.27 -20.25
N LYS A 135 2.84 -6.19 -20.95
CA LYS A 135 3.71 -6.18 -22.15
C LYS A 135 5.19 -6.50 -21.87
N ASN A 136 5.65 -6.48 -20.63
CA ASN A 136 7.04 -6.79 -20.24
C ASN A 136 7.26 -8.27 -19.90
N THR A 137 6.82 -9.17 -20.75
CA THR A 137 6.70 -10.61 -20.51
C THR A 137 8.01 -11.41 -20.49
N LYS A 138 9.19 -10.84 -20.76
CA LYS A 138 10.46 -11.61 -20.70
C LYS A 138 10.83 -12.10 -19.30
N GLN A 139 10.39 -11.41 -18.25
CA GLN A 139 10.59 -11.83 -16.84
C GLN A 139 9.46 -12.72 -16.30
N SER A 140 8.29 -12.75 -16.94
CA SER A 140 7.09 -13.44 -16.44
C SER A 140 7.19 -14.98 -16.50
N LYS A 141 8.08 -15.55 -17.29
CA LYS A 141 8.21 -17.02 -17.46
C LYS A 141 8.69 -17.77 -16.21
N LYS A 142 9.16 -17.06 -15.16
CA LYS A 142 9.66 -17.66 -13.91
C LYS A 142 8.75 -17.35 -12.69
N LEU A 143 7.68 -16.58 -12.88
CA LEU A 143 6.80 -16.16 -11.78
C LEU A 143 5.62 -17.12 -11.62
N THR A 144 5.19 -17.35 -10.39
CA THR A 144 3.94 -18.07 -10.12
C THR A 144 2.74 -17.22 -10.57
N LYS A 145 1.57 -17.85 -10.76
CA LYS A 145 0.34 -17.14 -11.11
C LYS A 145 -0.02 -16.06 -10.06
N GLU A 146 0.19 -16.38 -8.80
CA GLU A 146 -0.04 -15.48 -7.67
C GLU A 146 0.90 -14.26 -7.69
N MET A 147 2.18 -14.47 -7.99
CA MET A 147 3.15 -13.38 -8.15
C MET A 147 2.83 -12.51 -9.37
N LEU A 148 2.37 -13.10 -10.47
CA LEU A 148 1.95 -12.35 -11.66
C LEU A 148 0.78 -11.42 -11.34
N ILE A 149 -0.24 -11.90 -10.65
CA ILE A 149 -1.40 -11.08 -10.25
C ILE A 149 -0.98 -9.95 -9.31
N ALA A 150 -0.06 -10.22 -8.38
CA ALA A 150 0.39 -9.23 -7.39
C ALA A 150 1.34 -8.18 -7.97
N THR A 151 2.06 -8.47 -9.06
CA THR A 151 3.09 -7.59 -9.59
C THR A 151 2.78 -6.97 -10.94
N HIS A 152 1.85 -7.56 -11.71
CA HIS A 152 1.49 -7.10 -13.05
C HIS A 152 0.03 -6.66 -13.10
N GLU A 153 -0.26 -5.69 -13.96
CA GLU A 153 -1.62 -5.17 -14.22
C GLU A 153 -2.51 -6.19 -14.96
N VAL A 154 -2.59 -7.43 -14.45
CA VAL A 154 -3.37 -8.50 -15.05
C VAL A 154 -4.86 -8.31 -14.82
N LYS A 155 -5.24 -7.92 -13.60
CA LYS A 155 -6.62 -7.76 -13.15
C LYS A 155 -6.97 -6.34 -12.77
N LEU A 156 -5.98 -5.53 -12.39
CA LEU A 156 -6.17 -4.19 -11.86
C LEU A 156 -5.13 -3.25 -12.45
N THR A 157 -5.57 -2.31 -13.28
CA THR A 157 -4.71 -1.28 -13.88
C THR A 157 -4.66 -0.04 -13.00
N LEU A 158 -3.65 0.81 -13.20
CA LEU A 158 -3.56 2.11 -12.52
C LEU A 158 -4.81 2.96 -12.77
N GLU A 159 -5.35 2.92 -13.99
CA GLU A 159 -6.58 3.63 -14.35
C GLU A 159 -7.78 3.09 -13.56
N ASN A 160 -7.98 1.77 -13.47
CA ASN A 160 -9.08 1.18 -12.70
C ASN A 160 -9.02 1.58 -11.22
N ILE A 161 -7.81 1.62 -10.64
CA ILE A 161 -7.61 2.06 -9.24
C ILE A 161 -8.08 3.50 -9.06
N ILE A 162 -7.61 4.41 -9.92
CA ILE A 162 -7.91 5.84 -9.80
C ILE A 162 -9.39 6.12 -10.11
N GLU A 163 -9.94 5.50 -11.16
CA GLU A 163 -11.34 5.63 -11.53
C GLU A 163 -12.28 5.15 -10.42
N GLY A 164 -12.10 3.91 -9.97
CA GLY A 164 -12.92 3.32 -8.91
C GLY A 164 -12.81 4.11 -7.60
N SER A 165 -11.60 4.55 -7.25
CA SER A 165 -11.38 5.40 -6.08
C SER A 165 -12.19 6.70 -6.15
N ALA A 166 -12.25 7.36 -7.32
CA ALA A 166 -13.02 8.59 -7.50
C ALA A 166 -14.54 8.42 -7.27
N LYS A 167 -15.03 7.19 -7.37
CA LYS A 167 -16.47 6.88 -7.17
C LYS A 167 -16.85 6.68 -5.70
N ILE A 168 -15.91 6.21 -4.88
CA ILE A 168 -16.17 5.78 -3.49
C ILE A 168 -15.42 6.59 -2.43
N ILE A 169 -14.68 7.62 -2.83
CA ILE A 169 -13.96 8.52 -1.92
C ILE A 169 -14.82 9.74 -1.55
N GLU A 170 -14.64 10.25 -0.34
CA GLU A 170 -15.25 11.51 0.12
C GLU A 170 -14.71 12.72 -0.62
N GLN A 171 -15.48 13.81 -0.66
CA GLN A 171 -14.99 15.08 -1.18
C GLN A 171 -13.77 15.53 -0.36
N LYS A 172 -12.69 15.90 -1.07
CA LYS A 172 -11.38 16.23 -0.48
C LYS A 172 -10.72 15.05 0.25
N GLY A 173 -11.20 13.81 0.07
CA GLY A 173 -10.51 12.61 0.53
C GLY A 173 -9.18 12.38 -0.19
N TYR A 174 -8.37 11.49 0.35
CA TYR A 174 -6.99 11.26 -0.09
C TYR A 174 -6.86 9.91 -0.82
N LEU A 175 -6.18 9.91 -1.95
CA LEU A 175 -5.68 8.70 -2.62
C LEU A 175 -4.16 8.71 -2.53
N THR A 176 -3.59 7.68 -1.87
CA THR A 176 -2.15 7.57 -1.63
C THR A 176 -1.62 6.28 -2.23
N MET A 177 -0.58 6.38 -3.04
CA MET A 177 0.02 5.23 -3.76
C MET A 177 1.53 5.30 -3.74
N VAL A 178 2.18 4.13 -3.86
CA VAL A 178 3.58 4.00 -4.24
C VAL A 178 3.64 3.39 -5.64
N ILE A 179 4.36 4.00 -6.56
CA ILE A 179 4.46 3.55 -7.96
C ILE A 179 5.90 3.66 -8.47
N PRO A 180 6.28 2.92 -9.53
CA PRO A 180 7.53 3.16 -10.26
C PRO A 180 7.58 4.58 -10.81
N VAL A 181 8.77 5.20 -10.80
CA VAL A 181 8.94 6.58 -11.27
C VAL A 181 8.55 6.72 -12.75
N GLU A 182 8.77 5.67 -13.54
CA GLU A 182 8.41 5.62 -14.95
C GLU A 182 6.90 5.79 -15.21
N ARG A 183 6.07 5.51 -14.21
CA ARG A 183 4.61 5.64 -14.29
C ARG A 183 4.09 7.00 -13.76
N LEU A 184 4.98 7.90 -13.34
CA LEU A 184 4.57 9.15 -12.69
C LEU A 184 3.75 10.06 -13.61
N VAL A 185 4.14 10.16 -14.88
CA VAL A 185 3.43 11.00 -15.87
C VAL A 185 2.03 10.44 -16.12
N ASP A 186 1.93 9.12 -16.36
CA ASP A 186 0.62 8.45 -16.53
C ASP A 186 -0.26 8.63 -15.28
N CYS A 187 0.35 8.49 -14.09
CA CYS A 187 -0.35 8.67 -12.83
C CYS A 187 -0.93 10.08 -12.70
N PHE A 188 -0.16 11.12 -12.97
CA PHE A 188 -0.64 12.51 -12.90
C PHE A 188 -1.73 12.79 -13.91
N PHE A 189 -1.59 12.29 -15.14
CA PHE A 189 -2.62 12.40 -16.16
C PHE A 189 -3.93 11.76 -15.72
N LEU A 190 -3.87 10.51 -15.23
CA LEU A 190 -5.04 9.76 -14.77
C LEU A 190 -5.67 10.39 -13.52
N LEU A 191 -4.86 10.84 -12.56
CA LEU A 191 -5.36 11.53 -11.38
C LEU A 191 -6.22 12.74 -11.77
N ARG A 192 -5.72 13.62 -12.65
CA ARG A 192 -6.46 14.80 -13.11
C ARG A 192 -7.67 14.43 -13.96
N LYS A 193 -7.57 13.41 -14.81
CA LYS A 193 -8.71 12.87 -15.58
C LYS A 193 -9.89 12.52 -14.67
N TYR A 194 -9.62 11.93 -13.51
CA TYR A 194 -10.63 11.51 -12.53
C TYR A 194 -10.80 12.48 -11.34
N LYS A 195 -10.47 13.76 -11.53
CA LYS A 195 -10.67 14.87 -10.57
C LYS A 195 -9.89 14.76 -9.27
N PHE A 196 -8.79 14.03 -9.26
CA PHE A 196 -7.79 14.10 -8.20
C PHE A 196 -6.72 15.13 -8.55
N GLU A 197 -6.30 15.94 -7.58
CA GLU A 197 -5.14 16.81 -7.71
C GLU A 197 -3.98 16.26 -6.88
N PRO A 198 -2.82 15.97 -7.49
CA PRO A 198 -1.62 15.60 -6.75
C PRO A 198 -1.25 16.67 -5.72
N LYS A 199 -0.99 16.25 -4.49
CA LYS A 199 -0.68 17.18 -3.37
C LYS A 199 0.70 16.99 -2.80
N ARG A 200 1.11 15.76 -2.59
CA ARG A 200 2.44 15.45 -2.06
C ARG A 200 3.11 14.39 -2.92
N VAL A 201 4.36 14.62 -3.24
CA VAL A 201 5.19 13.70 -4.01
C VAL A 201 6.52 13.52 -3.30
N LYS A 202 6.99 12.28 -3.16
CA LYS A 202 8.25 11.97 -2.52
C LYS A 202 8.96 10.83 -3.24
N PHE A 203 10.16 11.08 -3.74
CA PHE A 203 10.95 10.07 -4.43
C PHE A 203 11.69 9.16 -3.46
N ILE A 204 11.76 7.88 -3.82
CA ILE A 204 12.52 6.84 -3.13
C ILE A 204 13.71 6.49 -4.00
N ILE A 205 14.92 6.72 -3.47
CA ILE A 205 16.18 6.58 -4.16
C ILE A 205 17.00 5.51 -3.42
N PRO A 206 17.48 4.47 -4.11
CA PRO A 206 18.24 3.43 -3.43
C PRO A 206 19.49 3.97 -2.73
N ARG A 207 20.30 4.81 -3.42
CA ARG A 207 21.53 5.42 -2.92
C ARG A 207 21.68 6.83 -3.45
N ILE A 208 22.56 7.64 -2.87
CA ILE A 208 22.67 9.07 -3.17
C ILE A 208 22.95 9.39 -4.64
N TYR A 209 23.67 8.51 -5.36
CA TYR A 209 23.96 8.69 -6.80
C TYR A 209 23.07 7.84 -7.71
N ASP A 210 22.13 7.10 -7.16
CA ASP A 210 21.18 6.32 -7.95
C ASP A 210 20.05 7.22 -8.48
N LYS A 211 19.42 6.76 -9.56
CA LYS A 211 18.16 7.36 -10.03
C LYS A 211 17.01 6.93 -9.10
N PRO A 212 16.00 7.79 -8.91
CA PRO A 212 14.78 7.39 -8.23
C PRO A 212 14.17 6.14 -8.87
N LYS A 213 13.72 5.19 -8.05
CA LYS A 213 13.06 3.97 -8.51
C LYS A 213 11.57 3.98 -8.27
N LEU A 214 11.18 4.46 -7.11
CA LEU A 214 9.78 4.55 -6.72
C LEU A 214 9.44 5.98 -6.34
N VAL A 215 8.16 6.28 -6.39
CA VAL A 215 7.62 7.56 -5.95
C VAL A 215 6.34 7.33 -5.15
N LEU A 216 6.26 7.98 -4.01
CA LEU A 216 5.05 8.11 -3.22
C LEU A 216 4.26 9.29 -3.74
N VAL A 217 3.02 9.07 -4.08
CA VAL A 217 2.09 10.09 -4.58
C VAL A 217 0.86 10.10 -3.69
N GLU A 218 0.52 11.27 -3.18
CA GLU A 218 -0.75 11.52 -2.52
C GLU A 218 -1.51 12.60 -3.28
N ALA A 219 -2.73 12.26 -3.66
CA ALA A 219 -3.63 13.15 -4.37
C ALA A 219 -4.92 13.34 -3.59
N ARG A 220 -5.61 14.45 -3.85
CA ARG A 220 -6.81 14.83 -3.14
C ARG A 220 -7.97 15.03 -4.10
N TYR A 221 -9.11 14.37 -3.82
CA TYR A 221 -10.28 14.41 -4.70
C TYR A 221 -10.95 15.80 -4.69
N GLN A 222 -11.24 16.33 -5.87
CA GLN A 222 -11.87 17.65 -6.07
C GLN A 222 -11.20 18.77 -5.26
N ALA A 223 -9.89 18.77 -5.18
CA ALA A 223 -9.11 19.81 -4.54
C ALA A 223 -8.58 20.82 -5.56
N GLY A 224 -8.24 22.03 -5.09
CA GLY A 224 -7.55 23.04 -5.89
C GLY A 224 -6.17 22.56 -6.32
N TRP A 225 -5.58 23.17 -7.33
CA TRP A 225 -4.25 22.83 -7.86
C TRP A 225 -3.11 23.10 -6.86
N GLY A 226 -1.95 22.54 -7.16
CA GLY A 226 -0.70 22.73 -6.41
C GLY A 226 -0.16 21.43 -5.81
N VAL A 227 1.07 21.07 -6.18
CA VAL A 227 1.79 19.89 -5.70
C VAL A 227 3.02 20.31 -4.90
N HIS A 228 3.30 19.60 -3.81
CA HIS A 228 4.50 19.77 -2.99
C HIS A 228 5.43 18.57 -3.16
N PHE A 229 6.64 18.83 -3.66
CA PHE A 229 7.70 17.84 -3.69
C PHE A 229 8.41 17.84 -2.34
N LEU A 230 8.34 16.70 -1.64
CA LEU A 230 8.97 16.53 -0.34
C LEU A 230 10.42 16.06 -0.50
N PRO A 231 11.29 16.29 0.50
CA PRO A 231 12.65 15.75 0.48
C PRO A 231 12.69 14.25 0.19
N ASN A 232 13.62 13.84 -0.66
CA ASN A 232 13.77 12.45 -1.08
C ASN A 232 14.09 11.51 0.11
N ILE A 233 13.77 10.23 -0.05
CA ILE A 233 14.23 9.16 0.84
C ILE A 233 15.36 8.40 0.14
N TYR A 234 16.49 8.28 0.82
CA TYR A 234 17.61 7.43 0.41
C TYR A 234 17.62 6.17 1.28
N LEU A 235 17.60 4.99 0.63
CA LEU A 235 17.43 3.74 1.38
C LEU A 235 18.72 3.27 2.05
N HIS A 236 19.87 3.41 1.37
CA HIS A 236 21.16 2.86 1.80
C HIS A 236 22.24 3.93 1.85
N ASP A 237 23.12 3.86 2.83
CA ASP A 237 24.28 4.75 2.95
C ASP A 237 25.43 4.32 2.02
N SER A 238 25.63 3.00 1.88
CA SER A 238 26.75 2.47 1.09
C SER A 238 26.55 2.69 -0.41
N GLU A 239 27.55 3.17 -1.08
CA GLU A 239 27.61 3.24 -2.55
C GLU A 239 27.74 1.84 -3.18
N ASN A 240 28.24 0.88 -2.42
CA ASN A 240 28.39 -0.50 -2.88
C ASN A 240 27.01 -1.15 -3.07
N LYS A 241 26.68 -1.51 -4.30
CA LYS A 241 25.39 -2.11 -4.69
C LYS A 241 25.09 -3.47 -4.06
N HIS A 242 26.11 -4.14 -3.54
CA HIS A 242 25.97 -5.43 -2.86
C HIS A 242 25.65 -5.30 -1.37
N ILE A 243 25.77 -4.09 -0.79
CA ILE A 243 25.46 -3.82 0.62
C ILE A 243 24.03 -3.24 0.71
N HIS A 244 23.12 -3.98 1.32
CA HIS A 244 21.70 -3.63 1.47
C HIS A 244 21.31 -3.26 2.90
N ILE A 245 22.18 -2.49 3.58
CA ILE A 245 21.89 -1.98 4.94
C ILE A 245 21.11 -0.69 4.80
N TYR A 246 19.92 -0.65 5.39
CA TYR A 246 19.11 0.58 5.43
C TYR A 246 19.75 1.65 6.31
N ARG A 247 19.58 2.90 5.90
CA ARG A 247 19.90 4.09 6.70
C ARG A 247 19.10 4.08 8.01
N GLU A 248 19.65 4.68 9.05
CA GLU A 248 18.99 4.76 10.36
C GLU A 248 17.63 5.47 10.29
N GLU A 249 17.50 6.49 9.45
CA GLU A 249 16.22 7.16 9.20
C GLU A 249 15.17 6.24 8.59
N VAL A 250 15.57 5.29 7.71
CA VAL A 250 14.68 4.30 7.12
C VAL A 250 14.30 3.23 8.14
N LYS A 251 15.26 2.76 8.96
CA LYS A 251 14.99 1.80 10.03
C LYS A 251 13.97 2.34 11.03
N LYS A 252 14.07 3.62 11.39
CA LYS A 252 13.11 4.29 12.30
C LYS A 252 11.68 4.28 11.76
N LEU A 253 11.48 4.27 10.44
CA LEU A 253 10.15 4.21 9.83
C LEU A 253 9.43 2.88 10.02
N TYR A 254 10.15 1.81 10.36
CA TYR A 254 9.54 0.51 10.67
C TYR A 254 8.80 0.50 12.01
N LYS A 255 9.02 1.51 12.86
CA LYS A 255 8.23 1.73 14.06
C LYS A 255 7.10 2.71 13.74
N PRO A 256 5.83 2.31 13.85
CA PRO A 256 4.70 3.19 13.51
C PRO A 256 4.75 4.49 14.31
N ILE A 257 4.61 5.61 13.60
CA ILE A 257 4.52 6.93 14.23
C ILE A 257 3.09 7.08 14.74
N ARG A 258 2.88 6.88 16.03
CA ARG A 258 1.59 7.14 16.68
C ARG A 258 1.27 8.63 16.63
N LYS A 259 0.02 8.93 16.34
CA LYS A 259 -0.48 10.31 16.42
C LYS A 259 -0.40 10.75 17.88
N LYS A 260 0.35 11.83 18.15
CA LYS A 260 0.35 12.43 19.48
C LYS A 260 -1.06 12.92 19.77
N GLU A 261 -1.66 12.45 20.85
CA GLU A 261 -2.83 13.09 21.42
C GLU A 261 -2.43 14.51 21.80
N LYS A 262 -3.24 15.48 21.33
CA LYS A 262 -3.11 16.88 21.73
C LYS A 262 -4.00 17.11 22.94
#